data_eb6ff582bdbebc2c36d9a9596f28e95e
#
_entry.id   eb6ff582bdbebc2c36d9a9596f28e95e
#
_cell.length_a   1.000
_cell.length_b   1.000
_cell.length_c   1.000
_cell.angle_alpha   90.00
_cell.angle_beta   90.00
_cell.angle_gamma   90.00
#
_symmetry.space_group_name_H-M   'P 1'
#
loop_
_entity.id
_entity.type
_entity.pdbx_description
1 polymer ?
#
loop_
_entity_poly.entity_id
_entity_poly.type
_entity_poly.pdbx_seq_one_letter_code
_entity_poly.pdbx_strand_id
1 'polypeptide(L)'
;MKIETAEQLVDACKKVAGEKTLYVYGAFGLPLNEKNRERVLKSYAYNRTDARRKKIEAAAADTFGFDCSGLIKGLLWGWCGEIDANYGGAIYGSNGVQDQNADTIIANCREVSQDFSDLRVGEAVWLPGHIGVYIGDGLAVEATPKWADGVQITACNCQIDGYKTRTWQKHGCLPWIRYESSAVLELPVLSRGAQGSCVVGLQRILHGMGYPIGNKNPLDGNFGPKVESAVRMFQQEHDLPVTGQVDESTWKKLLGV
;
A
#
# COMPACT_ATOMS: atom_id res chain seq x y z
N MET A 1 4.40 -16.73 5.47
CA MET A 1 5.24 -15.55 5.83
C MET A 1 4.37 -14.58 6.61
N LYS A 2 4.86 -14.00 7.71
CA LYS A 2 4.09 -13.01 8.48
C LYS A 2 4.19 -11.65 7.79
N ILE A 3 3.05 -11.01 7.55
CA ILE A 3 2.99 -9.63 7.04
C ILE A 3 3.07 -8.69 8.24
N GLU A 4 4.04 -7.79 8.24
CA GLU A 4 4.30 -6.84 9.34
C GLU A 4 4.30 -5.38 8.92
N THR A 5 4.43 -5.10 7.61
CA THR A 5 4.46 -3.73 7.08
C THR A 5 3.39 -3.48 6.03
N ALA A 6 3.06 -2.21 5.80
CA ALA A 6 2.13 -1.79 4.77
C ALA A 6 2.55 -2.24 3.37
N GLU A 7 3.85 -2.15 3.05
CA GLU A 7 4.41 -2.59 1.77
C GLU A 7 4.21 -4.09 1.56
N GLN A 8 4.54 -4.92 2.57
CA GLN A 8 4.33 -6.37 2.50
C GLN A 8 2.84 -6.72 2.28
N LEU A 9 1.92 -5.97 2.92
CA LEU A 9 0.49 -6.16 2.71
C LEU A 9 0.09 -5.81 1.27
N VAL A 10 0.59 -4.70 0.74
CA VAL A 10 0.32 -4.26 -0.63
C VAL A 10 0.83 -5.28 -1.65
N ASP A 11 2.04 -5.78 -1.46
CA ASP A 11 2.60 -6.82 -2.35
C ASP A 11 1.77 -8.09 -2.32
N ALA A 12 1.32 -8.50 -1.13
CA ALA A 12 0.42 -9.65 -0.98
C ALA A 12 -0.94 -9.39 -1.64
N CYS A 13 -1.51 -8.19 -1.52
CA CYS A 13 -2.75 -7.80 -2.20
C CYS A 13 -2.60 -7.84 -3.72
N LYS A 14 -1.51 -7.30 -4.26
CA LYS A 14 -1.22 -7.34 -5.70
C LYS A 14 -1.03 -8.77 -6.19
N LYS A 15 -0.35 -9.61 -5.42
CA LYS A 15 -0.19 -11.04 -5.73
C LYS A 15 -1.54 -11.74 -5.84
N VAL A 16 -2.40 -11.63 -4.82
CA VAL A 16 -3.70 -12.33 -4.82
C VAL A 16 -4.64 -11.78 -5.90
N ALA A 17 -4.54 -10.51 -6.28
CA ALA A 17 -5.31 -9.95 -7.39
C ALA A 17 -4.92 -10.54 -8.77
N GLY A 18 -3.74 -11.15 -8.89
CA GLY A 18 -3.30 -11.90 -10.06
C GLY A 18 -3.68 -13.39 -10.07
N GLU A 19 -4.27 -13.90 -8.98
CA GLU A 19 -4.67 -15.30 -8.85
C GLU A 19 -6.11 -15.54 -9.36
N LYS A 20 -6.43 -16.81 -9.61
CA LYS A 20 -7.82 -17.21 -9.86
C LYS A 20 -8.62 -17.14 -8.56
N THR A 21 -9.50 -16.17 -8.44
CA THR A 21 -10.29 -15.98 -7.24
C THR A 21 -11.78 -15.92 -7.53
N LEU A 22 -12.59 -16.24 -6.52
CA LEU A 22 -14.04 -16.08 -6.53
C LEU A 22 -14.50 -15.46 -5.22
N TYR A 23 -15.47 -14.53 -5.27
CA TYR A 23 -16.10 -14.04 -4.06
C TYR A 23 -16.91 -15.16 -3.39
N VAL A 24 -16.54 -15.53 -2.17
CA VAL A 24 -17.23 -16.54 -1.37
C VAL A 24 -17.39 -16.01 0.05
N TYR A 25 -18.62 -15.78 0.49
CA TYR A 25 -18.90 -15.23 1.81
C TYR A 25 -18.37 -16.14 2.93
N GLY A 26 -17.64 -15.56 3.88
CA GLY A 26 -16.99 -16.28 4.99
C GLY A 26 -15.68 -16.97 4.61
N ALA A 27 -15.17 -16.78 3.40
CA ALA A 27 -13.93 -17.38 2.96
C ALA A 27 -12.75 -16.39 3.07
N PHE A 28 -11.56 -16.93 3.37
CA PHE A 28 -10.32 -16.18 3.56
C PHE A 28 -9.12 -16.86 2.88
N GLY A 29 -9.32 -17.30 1.65
CA GLY A 29 -8.26 -17.87 0.81
C GLY A 29 -8.27 -19.39 0.69
N LEU A 30 -9.42 -20.02 0.93
CA LEU A 30 -9.51 -21.47 0.75
C LEU A 30 -9.58 -21.86 -0.73
N PRO A 31 -8.86 -22.92 -1.16
CA PRO A 31 -9.02 -23.48 -2.50
C PRO A 31 -10.43 -24.10 -2.64
N LEU A 32 -11.09 -23.85 -3.79
CA LEU A 32 -12.45 -24.33 -4.04
C LEU A 32 -12.47 -25.77 -4.59
N ASN A 33 -11.75 -26.71 -3.94
CA ASN A 33 -11.89 -28.12 -4.19
C ASN A 33 -13.28 -28.62 -3.74
N GLU A 34 -13.68 -29.83 -4.09
CA GLU A 34 -15.01 -30.40 -3.82
C GLU A 34 -15.41 -30.27 -2.34
N LYS A 35 -14.54 -30.70 -1.43
CA LYS A 35 -14.76 -30.64 0.01
C LYS A 35 -15.01 -29.22 0.51
N ASN A 36 -14.24 -28.26 0.02
CA ASN A 36 -14.36 -26.87 0.43
C ASN A 36 -15.60 -26.18 -0.15
N ARG A 37 -15.99 -26.50 -1.40
CA ARG A 37 -17.26 -26.05 -1.98
C ARG A 37 -18.45 -26.49 -1.15
N GLU A 38 -18.53 -27.80 -0.81
CA GLU A 38 -19.58 -28.30 0.06
C GLU A 38 -19.63 -27.56 1.39
N ARG A 39 -18.47 -27.35 2.02
CA ARG A 39 -18.37 -26.65 3.31
C ARG A 39 -18.92 -25.23 3.24
N VAL A 40 -18.49 -24.42 2.28
CA VAL A 40 -18.92 -23.02 2.18
C VAL A 40 -20.40 -22.91 1.81
N LEU A 41 -20.92 -23.84 1.04
CA LEU A 41 -22.35 -23.94 0.73
C LEU A 41 -23.19 -24.34 1.97
N LYS A 42 -22.68 -25.20 2.84
CA LYS A 42 -23.35 -25.55 4.10
C LYS A 42 -23.34 -24.42 5.11
N SER A 43 -22.22 -23.67 5.21
CA SER A 43 -21.99 -22.71 6.29
C SER A 43 -22.79 -21.41 6.17
N TYR A 44 -23.05 -20.92 4.94
CA TYR A 44 -23.60 -19.57 4.77
C TYR A 44 -24.77 -19.53 3.79
N ALA A 45 -25.89 -18.92 4.22
CA ALA A 45 -27.10 -18.79 3.42
C ALA A 45 -26.84 -17.99 2.11
N TYR A 46 -26.01 -16.95 2.16
CA TYR A 46 -25.64 -16.16 0.98
C TYR A 46 -25.04 -17.02 -0.12
N ASN A 47 -24.14 -17.96 0.21
CA ASN A 47 -23.51 -18.86 -0.75
C ASN A 47 -24.49 -19.85 -1.37
N ARG A 48 -25.65 -20.09 -0.74
CA ARG A 48 -26.71 -20.98 -1.22
C ARG A 48 -27.71 -20.34 -2.18
N THR A 49 -27.66 -19.01 -2.35
CA THR A 49 -28.49 -18.38 -3.39
C THR A 49 -28.14 -18.97 -4.75
N ASP A 50 -29.13 -19.11 -5.64
CA ASP A 50 -28.96 -19.81 -6.92
C ASP A 50 -27.77 -19.28 -7.73
N ALA A 51 -27.63 -17.96 -7.80
CA ALA A 51 -26.54 -17.33 -8.53
C ALA A 51 -25.16 -17.64 -7.93
N ARG A 52 -25.03 -17.61 -6.60
CA ARG A 52 -23.76 -17.89 -5.92
C ARG A 52 -23.38 -19.36 -5.96
N ARG A 53 -24.37 -20.22 -5.68
CA ARG A 53 -24.19 -21.67 -5.74
C ARG A 53 -23.64 -22.12 -7.08
N LYS A 54 -24.28 -21.73 -8.19
CA LYS A 54 -23.83 -22.08 -9.54
C LYS A 54 -22.37 -21.68 -9.79
N LYS A 55 -21.96 -20.49 -9.35
CA LYS A 55 -20.58 -20.02 -9.52
C LYS A 55 -19.60 -20.80 -8.66
N ILE A 56 -19.95 -21.08 -7.41
CA ILE A 56 -19.11 -21.86 -6.50
C ILE A 56 -18.95 -23.30 -6.99
N GLU A 57 -20.04 -23.94 -7.46
CA GLU A 57 -20.01 -25.30 -8.01
C GLU A 57 -19.22 -25.39 -9.32
N ALA A 58 -19.29 -24.36 -10.16
CA ALA A 58 -18.56 -24.29 -11.44
C ALA A 58 -17.10 -23.84 -11.31
N ALA A 59 -16.68 -23.35 -10.14
CA ALA A 59 -15.32 -22.87 -9.94
C ALA A 59 -14.30 -24.00 -10.11
N ALA A 60 -13.18 -23.73 -10.77
CA ALA A 60 -12.09 -24.69 -10.87
C ALA A 60 -11.47 -24.95 -9.48
N ALA A 61 -10.91 -26.15 -9.29
CA ALA A 61 -10.36 -26.55 -7.98
C ALA A 61 -9.16 -25.69 -7.54
N ASP A 62 -8.48 -25.05 -8.49
CA ASP A 62 -7.37 -24.11 -8.30
C ASP A 62 -7.82 -22.66 -8.05
N THR A 63 -9.13 -22.42 -7.89
CA THR A 63 -9.69 -21.11 -7.58
C THR A 63 -9.69 -20.88 -6.07
N PHE A 64 -9.26 -19.72 -5.59
CA PHE A 64 -9.32 -19.36 -4.17
C PHE A 64 -10.58 -18.55 -3.84
N GLY A 65 -11.26 -18.93 -2.78
CA GLY A 65 -12.43 -18.21 -2.26
C GLY A 65 -12.04 -17.14 -1.25
N PHE A 66 -12.56 -15.91 -1.44
CA PHE A 66 -12.41 -14.81 -0.50
C PHE A 66 -13.71 -14.03 -0.34
N ASP A 67 -13.98 -13.49 0.86
CA ASP A 67 -14.85 -12.34 1.04
C ASP A 67 -14.02 -11.07 1.32
N CYS A 68 -14.69 -9.91 1.48
CA CYS A 68 -13.99 -8.64 1.63
C CYS A 68 -13.10 -8.57 2.87
N SER A 69 -13.61 -8.95 4.04
CA SER A 69 -12.82 -8.99 5.29
C SER A 69 -11.87 -10.19 5.31
N GLY A 70 -12.28 -11.30 4.69
CA GLY A 70 -11.48 -12.51 4.54
C GLY A 70 -10.24 -12.31 3.69
N LEU A 71 -10.25 -11.38 2.73
CA LEU A 71 -9.05 -10.99 1.99
C LEU A 71 -7.99 -10.46 2.95
N ILE A 72 -8.31 -9.46 3.75
CA ILE A 72 -7.36 -8.84 4.69
C ILE A 72 -6.92 -9.86 5.74
N LYS A 73 -7.86 -10.54 6.37
CA LYS A 73 -7.56 -11.52 7.41
C LYS A 73 -6.75 -12.69 6.87
N GLY A 74 -7.12 -13.25 5.73
CA GLY A 74 -6.40 -14.36 5.09
C GLY A 74 -4.94 -14.04 4.84
N LEU A 75 -4.66 -12.86 4.27
CA LEU A 75 -3.30 -12.39 4.06
C LEU A 75 -2.53 -12.24 5.37
N LEU A 76 -3.12 -11.58 6.37
CA LEU A 76 -2.50 -11.40 7.69
C LEU A 76 -2.36 -12.71 8.48
N TRP A 77 -3.20 -13.71 8.23
CA TRP A 77 -3.09 -15.06 8.77
C TRP A 77 -2.08 -15.95 8.02
N GLY A 78 -1.40 -15.40 7.01
CA GLY A 78 -0.30 -16.06 6.31
C GLY A 78 -0.68 -16.77 5.01
N TRP A 79 -1.81 -16.41 4.38
CA TRP A 79 -2.13 -16.90 3.05
C TRP A 79 -0.97 -16.66 2.08
N CYS A 80 -0.57 -17.68 1.34
CA CYS A 80 0.57 -17.65 0.41
C CYS A 80 0.26 -18.24 -0.97
N GLY A 81 -0.98 -18.70 -1.20
CA GLY A 81 -1.41 -19.27 -2.48
C GLY A 81 -1.10 -20.75 -2.66
N GLU A 82 -0.82 -21.48 -1.58
CA GLU A 82 -0.59 -22.92 -1.65
C GLU A 82 -1.90 -23.67 -1.86
N ILE A 83 -2.08 -24.24 -3.06
CA ILE A 83 -3.35 -24.88 -3.44
C ILE A 83 -3.64 -26.14 -2.66
N ASP A 84 -2.63 -26.86 -2.23
CA ASP A 84 -2.77 -28.11 -1.46
C ASP A 84 -2.87 -27.88 0.05
N ALA A 85 -2.63 -26.64 0.50
CA ALA A 85 -2.75 -26.28 1.91
C ALA A 85 -4.18 -25.84 2.27
N ASN A 86 -4.60 -26.14 3.50
CA ASN A 86 -5.83 -25.58 4.04
C ASN A 86 -5.77 -24.05 3.97
N TYR A 87 -6.83 -23.43 3.46
CA TYR A 87 -6.94 -21.97 3.33
C TYR A 87 -5.78 -21.30 2.59
N GLY A 88 -5.15 -22.01 1.62
CA GLY A 88 -4.03 -21.44 0.86
C GLY A 88 -2.80 -21.11 1.72
N GLY A 89 -2.60 -21.82 2.85
CA GLY A 89 -1.53 -21.58 3.82
C GLY A 89 -1.92 -20.71 5.02
N ALA A 90 -3.09 -20.04 5.00
CA ALA A 90 -3.53 -19.22 6.13
C ALA A 90 -3.88 -20.08 7.37
N ILE A 91 -3.46 -19.60 8.55
CA ILE A 91 -3.79 -20.22 9.84
C ILE A 91 -4.79 -19.31 10.56
N TYR A 92 -6.02 -19.73 10.67
CA TYR A 92 -7.13 -18.97 11.29
C TYR A 92 -6.75 -18.43 12.68
N GLY A 93 -6.97 -17.14 12.89
CA GLY A 93 -6.72 -16.47 14.17
C GLY A 93 -5.24 -16.29 14.53
N SER A 94 -4.30 -16.57 13.61
CA SER A 94 -2.87 -16.39 13.85
C SER A 94 -2.43 -14.91 13.84
N ASN A 95 -1.17 -14.67 14.21
CA ASN A 95 -0.50 -13.35 14.16
C ASN A 95 -1.20 -12.24 14.97
N GLY A 96 -2.04 -12.61 15.96
CA GLY A 96 -2.79 -11.64 16.77
C GLY A 96 -3.97 -10.98 16.05
N VAL A 97 -4.32 -11.44 14.85
CA VAL A 97 -5.42 -10.90 14.03
C VAL A 97 -6.71 -11.64 14.36
N GLN A 98 -7.67 -10.93 14.97
CA GLN A 98 -8.97 -11.52 15.32
C GLN A 98 -9.84 -11.68 14.08
N ASP A 99 -10.77 -12.64 14.13
CA ASP A 99 -11.81 -12.78 13.11
C ASP A 99 -12.89 -11.69 13.28
N GLN A 100 -12.88 -10.73 12.37
CA GLN A 100 -13.70 -9.53 12.39
C GLN A 100 -14.34 -9.30 11.01
N ASN A 101 -15.53 -8.70 11.00
CA ASN A 101 -16.16 -8.21 9.78
C ASN A 101 -15.60 -6.84 9.37
N ALA A 102 -16.00 -6.36 8.18
CA ALA A 102 -15.53 -5.10 7.60
C ALA A 102 -15.74 -3.89 8.54
N ASP A 103 -16.91 -3.80 9.18
CA ASP A 103 -17.27 -2.67 10.04
C ASP A 103 -16.47 -2.67 11.35
N THR A 104 -16.18 -3.85 11.88
CA THR A 104 -15.34 -4.01 13.08
C THR A 104 -13.87 -3.74 12.76
N ILE A 105 -13.38 -4.16 11.59
CA ILE A 105 -12.00 -3.88 11.19
C ILE A 105 -11.76 -2.38 11.12
N ILE A 106 -12.61 -1.62 10.40
CA ILE A 106 -12.41 -0.17 10.30
C ILE A 106 -12.57 0.54 11.65
N ALA A 107 -13.48 0.07 12.52
CA ALA A 107 -13.65 0.63 13.87
C ALA A 107 -12.41 0.43 14.76
N ASN A 108 -11.61 -0.60 14.51
CA ASN A 108 -10.37 -0.90 15.22
C ASN A 108 -9.12 -0.31 14.56
N CYS A 109 -9.24 0.30 13.38
CA CYS A 109 -8.14 1.00 12.74
C CYS A 109 -7.71 2.22 13.56
N ARG A 110 -6.43 2.56 13.47
CA ARG A 110 -5.89 3.82 13.97
C ARG A 110 -6.05 4.91 12.91
N GLU A 111 -6.10 6.16 13.34
CA GLU A 111 -6.11 7.32 12.43
C GLU A 111 -7.22 7.23 11.38
N VAL A 112 -8.42 6.85 11.81
CA VAL A 112 -9.57 6.72 10.89
C VAL A 112 -9.99 8.11 10.40
N SER A 113 -10.05 8.29 9.07
CA SER A 113 -10.39 9.54 8.41
C SER A 113 -11.46 9.34 7.33
N GLN A 114 -12.10 10.45 6.94
CA GLN A 114 -12.95 10.57 5.75
C GLN A 114 -12.31 11.49 4.69
N ASP A 115 -11.19 12.10 5.03
CA ASP A 115 -10.38 12.92 4.13
C ASP A 115 -9.36 12.03 3.41
N PHE A 116 -9.64 11.73 2.15
CA PHE A 116 -8.80 10.87 1.33
C PHE A 116 -7.55 11.58 0.79
N SER A 117 -7.33 12.84 1.14
CA SER A 117 -6.11 13.56 0.74
C SER A 117 -4.86 13.07 1.50
N ASP A 118 -5.05 12.47 2.69
CA ASP A 118 -4.00 11.93 3.54
C ASP A 118 -3.89 10.38 3.52
N LEU A 119 -4.61 9.73 2.58
CA LEU A 119 -4.65 8.28 2.42
C LEU A 119 -3.25 7.69 2.14
N ARG A 120 -2.82 6.75 3.00
CA ARG A 120 -1.51 6.10 2.90
C ARG A 120 -1.62 4.69 2.34
N VAL A 121 -0.58 4.28 1.64
CA VAL A 121 -0.44 2.94 1.08
C VAL A 121 -0.54 1.88 2.19
N GLY A 122 -1.34 0.85 1.95
CA GLY A 122 -1.60 -0.23 2.90
C GLY A 122 -2.75 0.04 3.89
N GLU A 123 -3.35 1.23 3.88
CA GLU A 123 -4.53 1.49 4.72
C GLU A 123 -5.76 0.71 4.25
N ALA A 124 -6.59 0.33 5.22
CA ALA A 124 -7.91 -0.16 4.93
C ALA A 124 -8.77 0.97 4.36
N VAL A 125 -9.53 0.69 3.30
CA VAL A 125 -10.57 1.56 2.75
C VAL A 125 -11.93 0.89 2.93
N TRP A 126 -12.94 1.64 3.36
CA TRP A 126 -14.19 1.09 3.85
C TRP A 126 -15.41 1.86 3.34
N LEU A 127 -16.49 1.13 3.15
CA LEU A 127 -17.86 1.59 3.07
C LEU A 127 -18.76 0.61 3.85
N PRO A 128 -20.01 0.94 4.24
CA PRO A 128 -20.85 0.09 5.07
C PRO A 128 -20.91 -1.36 4.59
N GLY A 129 -20.45 -2.29 5.45
CA GLY A 129 -20.42 -3.73 5.19
C GLY A 129 -19.35 -4.19 4.20
N HIS A 130 -18.42 -3.33 3.77
CA HIS A 130 -17.39 -3.69 2.78
C HIS A 130 -16.05 -3.02 3.06
N ILE A 131 -14.95 -3.71 2.72
CA ILE A 131 -13.59 -3.25 3.00
C ILE A 131 -12.63 -3.72 1.92
N GLY A 132 -11.59 -2.93 1.68
CA GLY A 132 -10.45 -3.20 0.80
C GLY A 132 -9.16 -2.65 1.38
N VAL A 133 -8.09 -2.70 0.61
CA VAL A 133 -6.77 -2.16 0.95
C VAL A 133 -6.31 -1.21 -0.14
N TYR A 134 -5.93 0.01 0.23
CA TYR A 134 -5.34 0.96 -0.70
C TYR A 134 -3.90 0.55 -1.05
N ILE A 135 -3.58 0.52 -2.33
CA ILE A 135 -2.30 0.03 -2.84
C ILE A 135 -1.43 1.10 -3.54
N GLY A 136 -1.83 2.37 -3.39
CA GLY A 136 -1.15 3.49 -4.06
C GLY A 136 -1.80 3.87 -5.40
N ASP A 137 -1.35 4.97 -5.98
CA ASP A 137 -1.73 5.46 -7.32
C ASP A 137 -3.25 5.55 -7.57
N GLY A 138 -4.01 5.87 -6.52
CA GLY A 138 -5.48 5.94 -6.60
C GLY A 138 -6.16 4.58 -6.74
N LEU A 139 -5.49 3.47 -6.44
CA LEU A 139 -5.99 2.10 -6.59
C LEU A 139 -6.17 1.40 -5.24
N ALA A 140 -7.16 0.50 -5.18
CA ALA A 140 -7.40 -0.38 -4.05
C ALA A 140 -7.64 -1.82 -4.51
N VAL A 141 -7.28 -2.79 -3.67
CA VAL A 141 -7.63 -4.20 -3.86
C VAL A 141 -8.79 -4.58 -2.95
N GLU A 142 -9.79 -5.22 -3.50
CA GLU A 142 -10.98 -5.68 -2.78
C GLU A 142 -11.43 -7.05 -3.26
N ALA A 143 -12.06 -7.84 -2.39
CA ALA A 143 -12.81 -9.03 -2.79
C ALA A 143 -14.30 -8.68 -2.83
N THR A 144 -14.94 -8.76 -4.00
CA THR A 144 -16.33 -8.33 -4.20
C THR A 144 -17.04 -9.21 -5.22
N PRO A 145 -18.37 -9.45 -5.06
CA PRO A 145 -19.15 -10.14 -6.08
C PRO A 145 -19.47 -9.27 -7.31
N LYS A 146 -19.11 -7.99 -7.27
CA LYS A 146 -19.30 -7.07 -8.42
C LYS A 146 -18.17 -7.25 -9.43
N TRP A 147 -18.47 -6.88 -10.65
CA TRP A 147 -17.54 -6.85 -11.80
C TRP A 147 -16.85 -8.20 -12.05
N ALA A 148 -15.59 -8.38 -11.66
CA ALA A 148 -14.85 -9.62 -11.87
C ALA A 148 -15.24 -10.77 -10.90
N ASP A 149 -16.06 -10.49 -9.87
CA ASP A 149 -16.55 -11.49 -8.91
C ASP A 149 -15.44 -12.27 -8.19
N GLY A 150 -14.53 -11.56 -7.60
CA GLY A 150 -13.38 -12.11 -6.88
C GLY A 150 -12.53 -11.00 -6.29
N VAL A 151 -11.25 -11.30 -6.07
CA VAL A 151 -10.25 -10.30 -5.71
C VAL A 151 -9.86 -9.52 -6.95
N GLN A 152 -9.92 -8.21 -6.89
CA GLN A 152 -9.69 -7.33 -8.02
C GLN A 152 -9.17 -5.96 -7.60
N ILE A 153 -8.55 -5.27 -8.54
CA ILE A 153 -8.09 -3.89 -8.38
C ILE A 153 -9.19 -2.95 -8.87
N THR A 154 -9.50 -1.92 -8.08
CA THR A 154 -10.48 -0.87 -8.39
C THR A 154 -9.88 0.51 -8.17
N ALA A 155 -10.38 1.52 -8.89
CA ALA A 155 -10.02 2.90 -8.63
C ALA A 155 -10.69 3.38 -7.32
N CYS A 156 -9.91 4.04 -6.46
CA CYS A 156 -10.29 4.51 -5.12
C CYS A 156 -10.73 5.98 -5.19
N ASN A 157 -12.04 6.24 -5.15
CA ASN A 157 -12.63 7.59 -5.16
C ASN A 157 -12.25 8.48 -6.37
N CYS A 158 -11.69 7.92 -7.42
CA CYS A 158 -11.28 8.64 -8.62
C CYS A 158 -11.61 7.84 -9.88
N GLN A 159 -11.47 8.46 -11.06
CA GLN A 159 -11.60 7.80 -12.36
C GLN A 159 -10.19 7.44 -12.85
N ILE A 160 -9.96 6.16 -13.14
CA ILE A 160 -8.71 5.67 -13.73
C ILE A 160 -9.11 4.74 -14.89
N ASP A 161 -8.56 5.00 -16.07
CA ASP A 161 -8.84 4.21 -17.27
C ASP A 161 -8.48 2.73 -17.05
N GLY A 162 -9.38 1.85 -17.46
CA GLY A 162 -9.23 0.40 -17.31
C GLY A 162 -9.70 -0.16 -15.95
N TYR A 163 -10.01 0.68 -14.97
CA TYR A 163 -10.47 0.25 -13.66
C TYR A 163 -11.91 0.65 -13.36
N LYS A 164 -12.64 -0.18 -12.62
CA LYS A 164 -13.94 0.17 -12.07
C LYS A 164 -13.75 1.05 -10.83
N THR A 165 -14.54 2.11 -10.70
CA THR A 165 -14.46 3.01 -9.55
C THR A 165 -15.27 2.50 -8.37
N ARG A 166 -14.65 2.48 -7.20
CA ARG A 166 -15.29 2.27 -5.90
C ARG A 166 -15.27 3.56 -5.11
N THR A 167 -16.44 3.98 -4.61
CA THR A 167 -16.54 5.13 -3.70
C THR A 167 -16.46 4.64 -2.27
N TRP A 168 -15.33 4.88 -1.63
CA TRP A 168 -15.06 4.58 -0.25
C TRP A 168 -15.43 5.76 0.64
N GLN A 169 -15.79 5.51 1.90
CA GLN A 169 -16.28 6.54 2.83
C GLN A 169 -15.31 6.82 3.97
N LYS A 170 -14.48 5.85 4.33
CA LYS A 170 -13.46 5.96 5.37
C LYS A 170 -12.21 5.19 4.98
N HIS A 171 -11.11 5.58 5.58
CA HIS A 171 -9.87 4.81 5.57
C HIS A 171 -9.23 4.83 6.95
N GLY A 172 -8.22 3.97 7.18
CA GLY A 172 -7.49 3.95 8.44
C GLY A 172 -6.42 2.87 8.49
N CYS A 173 -5.46 3.07 9.38
CA CYS A 173 -4.33 2.17 9.58
C CYS A 173 -4.75 0.89 10.30
N LEU A 174 -4.56 -0.25 9.66
CA LEU A 174 -4.76 -1.56 10.27
C LEU A 174 -3.89 -1.73 11.52
N PRO A 175 -4.42 -2.19 12.66
CA PRO A 175 -3.66 -2.21 13.93
C PRO A 175 -2.52 -3.24 13.96
N TRP A 176 -2.53 -4.21 13.05
CA TRP A 176 -1.62 -5.36 13.02
C TRP A 176 -0.38 -5.16 12.18
N ILE A 177 -0.30 -4.06 11.42
CA ILE A 177 0.84 -3.75 10.56
C ILE A 177 1.45 -2.40 10.91
N ARG A 178 2.72 -2.27 10.59
CA ARG A 178 3.46 -1.01 10.71
C ARG A 178 3.31 -0.25 9.40
N TYR A 179 2.95 0.99 9.54
CA TYR A 179 3.09 1.97 8.47
C TYR A 179 4.43 2.65 8.68
N GLU A 180 5.25 2.66 7.67
CA GLU A 180 6.39 3.55 7.73
C GLU A 180 5.79 4.93 7.98
N SER A 181 6.17 5.54 9.07
CA SER A 181 6.07 6.97 9.18
C SER A 181 6.66 7.45 7.86
N SER A 182 5.94 8.31 7.13
CA SER A 182 6.64 9.29 6.32
C SER A 182 7.51 9.98 7.35
N ALA A 183 8.69 9.42 7.61
CA ALA A 183 9.77 10.23 8.11
C ALA A 183 9.86 11.28 7.02
N VAL A 184 9.19 12.40 7.25
CA VAL A 184 9.60 13.65 6.64
C VAL A 184 11.07 13.65 7.07
N LEU A 185 11.94 13.27 6.14
CA LEU A 185 13.35 13.50 6.31
C LEU A 185 13.40 15.03 6.37
N GLU A 186 13.25 15.57 7.60
CA GLU A 186 13.44 16.99 7.83
C GLU A 186 14.93 17.25 7.56
N LEU A 187 15.23 17.32 6.28
CA LEU A 187 16.56 17.70 5.86
C LEU A 187 16.76 19.13 6.33
N PRO A 188 17.81 19.38 7.09
CA PRO A 188 18.03 20.68 7.66
C PRO A 188 18.19 21.72 6.55
N VAL A 189 17.70 22.93 6.79
CA VAL A 189 18.04 24.06 5.92
C VAL A 189 19.55 24.24 5.99
N LEU A 190 20.22 24.09 4.84
CA LEU A 190 21.66 24.31 4.74
C LEU A 190 21.93 25.66 4.11
N SER A 191 22.86 26.39 4.72
CA SER A 191 23.33 27.68 4.22
C SER A 191 24.83 27.80 4.46
N ARG A 192 25.41 28.89 3.94
CA ARG A 192 26.82 29.19 4.11
C ARG A 192 27.24 29.12 5.58
N GLY A 193 28.29 28.35 5.89
CA GLY A 193 28.78 28.10 7.23
C GLY A 193 28.28 26.80 7.85
N ALA A 194 27.27 26.12 7.29
CA ALA A 194 26.85 24.83 7.71
C ALA A 194 27.95 23.77 7.51
N GLN A 195 28.04 22.78 8.41
CA GLN A 195 29.04 21.71 8.38
C GLN A 195 28.41 20.35 8.70
N GLY A 196 29.09 19.28 8.29
CA GLY A 196 28.75 17.90 8.67
C GLY A 196 28.22 17.03 7.55
N SER A 197 27.63 15.90 7.91
CA SER A 197 27.23 14.83 6.99
C SER A 197 26.16 15.25 5.96
N CYS A 198 25.21 16.11 6.34
CA CYS A 198 24.21 16.64 5.42
C CYS A 198 24.86 17.52 4.33
N VAL A 199 25.92 18.28 4.68
CA VAL A 199 26.67 19.06 3.69
C VAL A 199 27.47 18.15 2.75
N VAL A 200 28.08 17.06 3.28
CA VAL A 200 28.73 16.04 2.44
C VAL A 200 27.73 15.40 1.47
N GLY A 201 26.52 15.09 1.93
CA GLY A 201 25.44 14.58 1.08
C GLY A 201 25.08 15.54 -0.06
N LEU A 202 24.86 16.81 0.27
CA LEU A 202 24.61 17.88 -0.69
C LEU A 202 25.76 18.01 -1.72
N GLN A 203 27.00 18.03 -1.23
CA GLN A 203 28.18 18.12 -2.08
C GLN A 203 28.28 16.96 -3.06
N ARG A 204 27.96 15.71 -2.63
CA ARG A 204 27.91 14.54 -3.51
C ARG A 204 26.88 14.69 -4.63
N ILE A 205 25.67 15.15 -4.28
CA ILE A 205 24.59 15.35 -5.24
C ILE A 205 24.99 16.39 -6.26
N LEU A 206 25.39 17.60 -5.81
CA LEU A 206 25.80 18.69 -6.70
C LEU A 206 26.98 18.30 -7.59
N HIS A 207 27.98 17.61 -7.03
CA HIS A 207 29.13 17.13 -7.79
C HIS A 207 28.74 16.08 -8.83
N GLY A 208 27.87 15.13 -8.46
CA GLY A 208 27.33 14.12 -9.36
C GLY A 208 26.51 14.71 -10.52
N MET A 209 25.85 15.85 -10.27
CA MET A 209 25.13 16.62 -11.31
C MET A 209 26.03 17.54 -12.13
N GLY A 210 27.34 17.63 -11.83
CA GLY A 210 28.31 18.43 -12.57
C GLY A 210 28.45 19.87 -12.09
N TYR A 211 27.86 20.27 -10.96
CA TYR A 211 28.04 21.63 -10.42
C TYR A 211 29.42 21.83 -9.81
N PRO A 212 30.06 22.99 -10.01
CA PRO A 212 31.43 23.27 -9.56
C PRO A 212 31.47 23.61 -8.06
N ILE A 213 31.69 22.61 -7.21
CA ILE A 213 31.78 22.79 -5.74
C ILE A 213 33.20 22.87 -5.18
N GLY A 214 34.22 22.79 -6.03
CA GLY A 214 35.64 22.90 -5.68
C GLY A 214 36.48 21.75 -6.22
N ASN A 215 37.83 21.96 -6.29
CA ASN A 215 38.72 21.04 -7.01
C ASN A 215 39.64 20.18 -6.13
N LYS A 216 39.96 20.64 -4.88
CA LYS A 216 40.96 19.96 -4.03
C LYS A 216 40.36 18.93 -3.05
N ASN A 217 39.19 19.19 -2.49
CA ASN A 217 38.44 18.31 -1.63
C ASN A 217 36.96 18.71 -1.75
N PRO A 218 36.27 18.26 -2.82
CA PRO A 218 34.91 18.69 -3.07
C PRO A 218 33.88 18.20 -2.04
N LEU A 219 34.25 17.19 -1.23
CA LEU A 219 33.38 16.54 -0.25
C LEU A 219 33.93 16.75 1.18
N ASP A 220 34.28 18.01 1.50
CA ASP A 220 34.89 18.37 2.79
C ASP A 220 33.89 18.58 3.93
N GLY A 221 32.60 18.52 3.64
CA GLY A 221 31.53 18.72 4.61
C GLY A 221 31.35 20.18 5.04
N ASN A 222 31.93 21.16 4.30
CA ASN A 222 31.77 22.57 4.59
C ASN A 222 30.95 23.28 3.52
N PHE A 223 29.88 23.95 3.91
CA PHE A 223 29.08 24.77 3.03
C PHE A 223 29.78 26.12 2.82
N GLY A 224 30.78 26.12 1.97
CA GLY A 224 31.56 27.31 1.60
C GLY A 224 30.96 28.09 0.44
N PRO A 225 31.65 29.22 0.02
CA PRO A 225 31.17 30.06 -1.09
C PRO A 225 30.95 29.31 -2.41
N LYS A 226 31.75 28.28 -2.69
CA LYS A 226 31.62 27.49 -3.93
C LYS A 226 30.37 26.61 -3.92
N VAL A 227 30.05 26.00 -2.76
CA VAL A 227 28.82 25.23 -2.58
C VAL A 227 27.61 26.16 -2.70
N GLU A 228 27.65 27.35 -2.06
CA GLU A 228 26.58 28.35 -2.21
C GLU A 228 26.35 28.74 -3.67
N SER A 229 27.43 29.00 -4.41
CA SER A 229 27.32 29.31 -5.84
C SER A 229 26.72 28.18 -6.66
N ALA A 230 27.10 26.93 -6.38
CA ALA A 230 26.54 25.76 -7.02
C ALA A 230 25.04 25.60 -6.71
N VAL A 231 24.64 25.85 -5.46
CA VAL A 231 23.22 25.86 -5.08
C VAL A 231 22.43 26.90 -5.82
N ARG A 232 22.96 28.13 -5.94
CA ARG A 232 22.31 29.20 -6.72
C ARG A 232 22.18 28.84 -8.21
N MET A 233 23.19 28.24 -8.80
CA MET A 233 23.13 27.75 -10.20
C MET A 233 22.04 26.70 -10.34
N PHE A 234 22.01 25.70 -9.45
CA PHE A 234 20.97 24.68 -9.42
C PHE A 234 19.56 25.28 -9.29
N GLN A 235 19.36 26.20 -8.35
CA GLN A 235 18.09 26.89 -8.14
C GLN A 235 17.63 27.63 -9.40
N GLN A 236 18.56 28.36 -10.05
CA GLN A 236 18.26 29.10 -11.29
C GLN A 236 17.86 28.14 -12.45
N GLU A 237 18.59 27.05 -12.62
CA GLU A 237 18.33 26.08 -13.70
C GLU A 237 17.01 25.30 -13.50
N HIS A 238 16.51 25.28 -12.27
CA HIS A 238 15.29 24.53 -11.92
C HIS A 238 14.12 25.43 -11.51
N ASP A 239 14.16 26.72 -11.86
CA ASP A 239 13.09 27.70 -11.60
C ASP A 239 12.72 27.83 -10.10
N LEU A 240 13.69 27.64 -9.20
CA LEU A 240 13.52 27.81 -7.77
C LEU A 240 13.94 29.23 -7.33
N PRO A 241 13.47 29.74 -6.17
CA PRO A 241 13.98 30.99 -5.59
C PRO A 241 15.49 30.89 -5.39
N VAL A 242 16.25 31.81 -6.00
CA VAL A 242 17.74 31.81 -5.99
C VAL A 242 18.26 32.40 -4.68
N THR A 243 18.09 31.68 -3.59
CA THR A 243 18.49 32.10 -2.24
C THR A 243 19.93 31.74 -1.88
N GLY A 244 20.48 30.68 -2.52
CA GLY A 244 21.75 30.06 -2.14
C GLY A 244 21.65 29.21 -0.86
N GLN A 245 20.44 29.03 -0.31
CA GLN A 245 20.15 28.12 0.80
C GLN A 245 19.46 26.89 0.26
N VAL A 246 19.71 25.75 0.87
CA VAL A 246 19.01 24.50 0.54
C VAL A 246 17.88 24.34 1.55
N ASP A 247 16.72 24.84 1.19
CA ASP A 247 15.45 24.68 1.89
C ASP A 247 14.72 23.40 1.45
N GLU A 248 13.51 23.17 1.97
CA GLU A 248 12.69 22.00 1.64
C GLU A 248 12.44 21.89 0.13
N SER A 249 12.13 23.00 -0.54
CA SER A 249 11.87 23.04 -1.98
C SER A 249 13.10 22.67 -2.81
N THR A 250 14.25 23.16 -2.39
CA THR A 250 15.55 22.87 -3.00
C THR A 250 15.93 21.40 -2.78
N TRP A 251 15.73 20.87 -1.56
CA TRP A 251 15.97 19.46 -1.26
C TRP A 251 15.08 18.53 -2.10
N LYS A 252 13.77 18.80 -2.17
CA LYS A 252 12.85 18.00 -2.99
C LYS A 252 13.33 17.92 -4.44
N LYS A 253 13.72 19.05 -5.00
CA LYS A 253 14.21 19.10 -6.38
C LYS A 253 15.54 18.37 -6.59
N LEU A 254 16.48 18.48 -5.62
CA LEU A 254 17.76 17.77 -5.64
C LEU A 254 17.59 16.23 -5.55
N LEU A 255 16.58 15.77 -4.83
CA LEU A 255 16.30 14.35 -4.60
C LEU A 255 15.33 13.74 -5.64
N GLY A 256 14.68 14.57 -6.46
CA GLY A 256 13.74 14.12 -7.49
C GLY A 256 12.40 13.64 -6.91
N VAL A 257 11.94 14.17 -5.77
CA VAL A 257 10.69 13.84 -5.09
C VAL A 257 9.76 15.06 -4.96
#